data_abd2601e4c34fb53860f0cc98b565110
#
_entry.id   abd2601e4c34fb53860f0cc98b565110
#
_cell.length_a   1.000
_cell.length_b   1.000
_cell.length_c   1.000
_cell.angle_alpha   90.00
_cell.angle_beta   90.00
_cell.angle_gamma   90.00
#
_symmetry.space_group_name_H-M   'P 1'
#
loop_
_entity.id
_entity.type
_entity.pdbx_description
1 polymer ?
#
loop_
_entity_poly.entity_id
_entity_poly.type
_entity_poly.pdbx_seq_one_letter_code
_entity_poly.pdbx_strand_id
1 'polypeptide(L)'
;MEPLSTGGPQQVPLFSPDGTQIAFVRNNNIYLVKLLFNNSESQITTDGKYNEVLNGIPDWVYEEEFGFNRAFDFSADSKMIAYIRFDESKVPMYSFPLYKGKSPSLDQYATYPGEYEYKYPMPGIDNSKVSVHTFDIKSKVTRKMDLPLDEDGYIPRIKFTNDENALAIMTLN
;
A
#
# COMPACT_ATOMS: atom_id res chain seq x y z
N MET A 1 -22.35 3.42 -16.02
CA MET A 1 -21.11 3.64 -15.25
C MET A 1 -20.09 2.66 -15.81
N GLU A 2 -18.99 3.15 -16.34
CA GLU A 2 -17.96 2.28 -16.90
C GLU A 2 -16.87 2.03 -15.86
N PRO A 3 -16.31 0.82 -15.80
CA PRO A 3 -15.21 0.53 -14.87
C PRO A 3 -13.94 1.29 -15.28
N LEU A 4 -13.21 1.81 -14.28
CA LEU A 4 -11.93 2.50 -14.50
C LEU A 4 -10.87 1.55 -15.06
N SER A 5 -10.92 0.29 -14.65
CA SER A 5 -9.98 -0.77 -15.00
C SER A 5 -10.68 -2.13 -14.91
N THR A 6 -10.25 -3.07 -15.73
CA THR A 6 -10.78 -4.46 -15.78
C THR A 6 -9.84 -5.49 -15.15
N GLY A 7 -8.71 -5.05 -14.59
CA GLY A 7 -7.64 -5.95 -14.10
C GLY A 7 -7.89 -6.61 -12.73
N GLY A 8 -9.07 -6.45 -12.13
CA GLY A 8 -9.43 -7.06 -10.84
C GLY A 8 -9.69 -6.04 -9.72
N PRO A 9 -9.87 -6.51 -8.47
CA PRO A 9 -10.19 -5.66 -7.32
C PRO A 9 -9.15 -4.56 -7.08
N GLN A 10 -9.63 -3.36 -6.76
CA GLN A 10 -8.81 -2.17 -6.53
C GLN A 10 -9.02 -1.68 -5.11
N GLN A 11 -7.94 -1.21 -4.48
CA GLN A 11 -7.93 -0.70 -3.12
C GLN A 11 -7.43 0.75 -3.11
N VAL A 12 -7.92 1.53 -2.16
CA VAL A 12 -7.45 2.86 -1.77
C VAL A 12 -7.24 3.85 -2.93
N PRO A 13 -8.22 4.05 -3.84
CA PRO A 13 -8.05 4.94 -4.97
C PRO A 13 -7.83 6.39 -4.51
N LEU A 14 -6.98 7.11 -5.24
CA LEU A 14 -6.69 8.53 -5.03
C LEU A 14 -6.59 9.26 -6.35
N PHE A 15 -7.34 10.34 -6.51
CA PHE A 15 -7.18 11.27 -7.62
C PHE A 15 -5.90 12.09 -7.47
N SER A 16 -5.23 12.36 -8.57
CA SER A 16 -4.21 13.40 -8.62
C SER A 16 -4.82 14.77 -8.33
N PRO A 17 -4.07 15.75 -7.79
CA PRO A 17 -4.58 17.09 -7.50
C PRO A 17 -5.23 17.80 -8.70
N ASP A 18 -4.73 17.58 -9.92
CA ASP A 18 -5.29 18.13 -11.16
C ASP A 18 -6.51 17.35 -11.71
N GLY A 19 -6.89 16.24 -11.06
CA GLY A 19 -8.04 15.42 -11.43
C GLY A 19 -7.87 14.62 -12.73
N THR A 20 -6.67 14.56 -13.33
CA THR A 20 -6.44 13.90 -14.62
C THR A 20 -5.98 12.45 -14.50
N GLN A 21 -5.63 12.01 -13.30
CA GLN A 21 -5.10 10.68 -13.03
C GLN A 21 -5.71 10.09 -11.76
N ILE A 22 -5.74 8.76 -11.68
CA ILE A 22 -6.12 8.02 -10.48
C ILE A 22 -5.03 6.97 -10.21
N ALA A 23 -4.49 6.95 -8.99
CA ALA A 23 -3.66 5.87 -8.51
C ALA A 23 -4.46 4.96 -7.56
N PHE A 24 -4.17 3.68 -7.58
CA PHE A 24 -4.78 2.68 -6.69
C PHE A 24 -3.82 1.51 -6.48
N VAL A 25 -4.12 0.66 -5.51
CA VAL A 25 -3.36 -0.58 -5.29
C VAL A 25 -4.17 -1.78 -5.77
N ARG A 26 -3.49 -2.72 -6.42
CA ARG A 26 -3.99 -4.04 -6.83
C ARG A 26 -2.89 -5.06 -6.68
N ASN A 27 -3.18 -6.18 -6.01
CA ASN A 27 -2.19 -7.25 -5.74
C ASN A 27 -0.89 -6.69 -5.16
N ASN A 28 -0.99 -5.85 -4.12
CA ASN A 28 0.12 -5.21 -3.41
C ASN A 28 1.03 -4.30 -4.28
N ASN A 29 0.56 -3.91 -5.45
CA ASN A 29 1.27 -3.03 -6.37
C ASN A 29 0.45 -1.78 -6.69
N ILE A 30 1.15 -0.66 -6.86
CA ILE A 30 0.55 0.62 -7.26
C ILE A 30 0.36 0.64 -8.77
N TYR A 31 -0.82 1.08 -9.17
CA TYR A 31 -1.21 1.33 -10.56
C TYR A 31 -1.64 2.77 -10.73
N LEU A 32 -1.44 3.31 -11.93
CA LEU A 32 -1.84 4.65 -12.34
C LEU A 32 -2.70 4.56 -13.60
N VAL A 33 -3.86 5.21 -13.59
CA VAL A 33 -4.72 5.39 -14.77
C VAL A 33 -4.71 6.85 -15.16
N LYS A 34 -4.45 7.15 -16.44
CA LYS A 34 -4.56 8.48 -17.05
C LYS A 34 -5.91 8.62 -17.74
N LEU A 35 -6.81 9.42 -17.14
CA LEU A 35 -8.20 9.55 -17.58
C LEU A 35 -8.34 10.18 -18.97
N LEU A 36 -7.49 11.16 -19.30
CA LEU A 36 -7.52 11.85 -20.59
C LEU A 36 -6.99 11.00 -21.77
N PHE A 37 -6.40 9.85 -21.49
CA PHE A 37 -5.80 8.96 -22.50
C PHE A 37 -6.54 7.63 -22.56
N ASN A 38 -7.87 7.69 -22.66
CA ASN A 38 -8.74 6.52 -22.76
C ASN A 38 -8.53 5.54 -21.60
N ASN A 39 -8.41 6.07 -20.36
CA ASN A 39 -8.15 5.32 -19.14
C ASN A 39 -6.93 4.39 -19.25
N SER A 40 -5.85 4.88 -19.86
CA SER A 40 -4.63 4.08 -19.99
C SER A 40 -4.05 3.76 -18.62
N GLU A 41 -3.94 2.46 -18.32
CA GLU A 41 -3.40 1.94 -17.07
C GLU A 41 -1.90 1.64 -17.21
N SER A 42 -1.15 1.97 -16.18
CA SER A 42 0.27 1.66 -16.04
C SER A 42 0.53 1.07 -14.65
N GLN A 43 1.31 0.01 -14.56
CA GLN A 43 1.81 -0.52 -13.31
C GLN A 43 3.06 0.27 -12.88
N ILE A 44 3.09 0.75 -11.63
CA ILE A 44 4.20 1.55 -11.08
C ILE A 44 5.19 0.67 -10.33
N THR A 45 4.70 -0.22 -9.46
CA THR A 45 5.53 -1.16 -8.70
C THR A 45 5.26 -2.59 -9.17
N THR A 46 6.27 -3.46 -9.10
CA THR A 46 6.20 -4.82 -9.66
C THR A 46 6.63 -5.92 -8.70
N ASP A 47 7.10 -5.54 -7.51
CA ASP A 47 7.64 -6.46 -6.50
C ASP A 47 6.62 -6.79 -5.40
N GLY A 48 5.41 -6.22 -5.48
CA GLY A 48 4.32 -6.52 -4.54
C GLY A 48 3.92 -7.98 -4.60
N LYS A 49 3.89 -8.63 -3.43
CA LYS A 49 3.56 -10.05 -3.29
C LYS A 49 2.87 -10.30 -1.95
N TYR A 50 1.82 -11.10 -1.97
CA TYR A 50 1.04 -11.43 -0.77
C TYR A 50 1.93 -12.06 0.31
N ASN A 51 1.82 -11.55 1.54
CA ASN A 51 2.62 -11.94 2.70
C ASN A 51 4.15 -11.75 2.54
N GLU A 52 4.60 -10.92 1.62
CA GLU A 52 6.01 -10.60 1.44
C GLU A 52 6.25 -9.10 1.28
N VAL A 53 5.63 -8.46 0.27
CA VAL A 53 5.87 -7.05 -0.04
C VAL A 53 4.57 -6.33 -0.33
N LEU A 54 4.37 -5.20 0.34
CA LEU A 54 3.25 -4.31 0.14
C LEU A 54 3.77 -2.96 -0.37
N ASN A 55 3.18 -2.43 -1.44
CA ASN A 55 3.47 -1.11 -1.96
C ASN A 55 2.22 -0.23 -1.90
N GLY A 56 2.30 0.89 -1.17
CA GLY A 56 1.23 1.88 -1.13
C GLY A 56 0.01 1.52 -0.27
N ILE A 57 0.02 0.37 0.39
CA ILE A 57 -0.91 -0.02 1.46
C ILE A 57 -0.10 -0.46 2.67
N PRO A 58 -0.60 -0.23 3.90
CA PRO A 58 0.10 -0.61 5.12
C PRO A 58 0.06 -2.12 5.35
N ASP A 59 0.97 -2.60 6.20
CA ASP A 59 0.85 -3.87 6.87
C ASP A 59 -0.13 -3.79 8.06
N TRP A 60 -0.32 -4.89 8.77
CA TRP A 60 -1.24 -4.98 9.90
C TRP A 60 -0.93 -3.95 11.00
N VAL A 61 0.35 -3.78 11.38
CA VAL A 61 0.76 -2.85 12.46
C VAL A 61 0.42 -1.41 12.09
N TYR A 62 0.71 -1.01 10.87
CA TYR A 62 0.47 0.37 10.43
C TYR A 62 -1.00 0.67 10.23
N GLU A 63 -1.80 -0.31 9.81
CA GLU A 63 -3.25 -0.15 9.70
C GLU A 63 -3.88 0.01 11.08
N GLU A 64 -3.57 -0.87 12.02
CA GLU A 64 -4.19 -0.91 13.34
C GLU A 64 -3.62 0.16 14.29
N GLU A 65 -2.29 0.31 14.39
CA GLU A 65 -1.66 1.18 15.37
C GLU A 65 -1.55 2.65 14.89
N PHE A 66 -1.25 2.87 13.62
CA PHE A 66 -1.16 4.23 13.06
C PHE A 66 -2.43 4.67 12.34
N GLY A 67 -3.42 3.81 12.15
CA GLY A 67 -4.77 4.14 11.72
C GLY A 67 -4.86 4.67 10.29
N PHE A 68 -4.15 4.11 9.31
CA PHE A 68 -4.30 4.47 7.89
C PHE A 68 -4.32 3.25 6.99
N ASN A 69 -4.96 3.37 5.84
CA ASN A 69 -5.11 2.29 4.85
C ASN A 69 -4.46 2.62 3.50
N ARG A 70 -3.96 3.85 3.32
CA ARG A 70 -3.28 4.27 2.10
C ARG A 70 -1.90 4.83 2.43
N ALA A 71 -0.87 4.22 1.87
CA ALA A 71 0.53 4.55 2.09
C ALA A 71 1.19 5.18 0.86
N PHE A 72 0.45 5.96 0.07
CA PHE A 72 0.97 6.76 -1.06
C PHE A 72 0.24 8.09 -1.20
N ASP A 73 0.90 9.05 -1.85
CA ASP A 73 0.38 10.39 -2.10
C ASP A 73 0.92 10.95 -3.41
N PHE A 74 0.16 11.87 -4.03
CA PHE A 74 0.60 12.63 -5.20
C PHE A 74 1.28 13.94 -4.79
N SER A 75 2.28 14.39 -5.58
CA SER A 75 2.80 15.75 -5.49
C SER A 75 1.74 16.77 -5.89
N ALA A 76 1.87 18.01 -5.39
CA ALA A 76 0.91 19.09 -5.64
C ALA A 76 0.72 19.39 -7.15
N ASP A 77 1.77 19.20 -7.96
CA ASP A 77 1.76 19.37 -9.42
C ASP A 77 1.35 18.11 -10.20
N SER A 78 0.94 17.02 -9.50
CA SER A 78 0.48 15.75 -10.09
C SER A 78 1.52 15.00 -10.93
N LYS A 79 2.83 15.30 -10.76
CA LYS A 79 3.90 14.69 -11.55
C LYS A 79 4.65 13.57 -10.84
N MET A 80 4.51 13.46 -9.52
CA MET A 80 5.18 12.44 -8.72
C MET A 80 4.18 11.70 -7.84
N ILE A 81 4.51 10.45 -7.53
CA ILE A 81 3.88 9.66 -6.47
C ILE A 81 4.96 9.27 -5.47
N ALA A 82 4.73 9.57 -4.18
CA ALA A 82 5.52 9.02 -3.09
C ALA A 82 4.75 7.86 -2.45
N TYR A 83 5.45 6.82 -2.03
CA TYR A 83 4.83 5.67 -1.37
C TYR A 83 5.76 5.03 -0.35
N ILE A 84 5.15 4.37 0.63
CA ILE A 84 5.85 3.49 1.57
C ILE A 84 5.80 2.06 0.99
N ARG A 85 6.95 1.41 1.00
CA ARG A 85 7.12 -0.01 0.72
C ARG A 85 7.36 -0.72 2.04
N PHE A 86 6.59 -1.77 2.29
CA PHE A 86 6.71 -2.63 3.46
C PHE A 86 7.24 -4.00 3.00
N ASP A 87 8.32 -4.45 3.61
CA ASP A 87 8.84 -5.80 3.42
C ASP A 87 8.53 -6.61 4.68
N GLU A 88 7.46 -7.38 4.62
CA GLU A 88 6.99 -8.24 5.71
C GLU A 88 7.45 -9.70 5.57
N SER A 89 8.41 -9.97 4.68
CA SER A 89 8.88 -11.33 4.40
C SER A 89 9.37 -12.08 5.64
N LYS A 90 9.97 -11.35 6.59
CA LYS A 90 10.47 -11.91 7.86
C LYS A 90 9.46 -11.88 9.00
N VAL A 91 8.34 -11.15 8.85
CA VAL A 91 7.27 -11.13 9.84
C VAL A 91 6.63 -12.51 9.92
N PRO A 92 6.42 -13.09 11.13
CA PRO A 92 5.82 -14.41 11.25
C PRO A 92 4.35 -14.42 10.82
N MET A 93 3.91 -15.58 10.36
CA MET A 93 2.51 -15.85 10.07
C MET A 93 1.74 -16.13 11.36
N TYR A 94 0.54 -15.59 11.43
CA TYR A 94 -0.45 -15.96 12.45
C TYR A 94 -1.67 -16.58 11.76
N SER A 95 -2.18 -17.68 12.30
CA SER A 95 -3.35 -18.37 11.78
C SER A 95 -4.43 -18.45 12.85
N PHE A 96 -5.67 -18.25 12.45
CA PHE A 96 -6.83 -18.54 13.30
C PHE A 96 -7.95 -19.21 12.51
N PRO A 97 -8.78 -20.05 13.18
CA PRO A 97 -9.83 -20.79 12.50
C PRO A 97 -10.99 -19.87 12.07
N LEU A 98 -11.50 -20.10 10.86
CA LEU A 98 -12.72 -19.49 10.33
C LEU A 98 -13.88 -20.49 10.45
N TYR A 99 -15.01 -19.99 10.95
CA TYR A 99 -16.25 -20.76 11.07
C TYR A 99 -17.34 -20.11 10.19
N LYS A 100 -18.41 -20.88 9.95
CA LYS A 100 -19.56 -20.42 9.13
C LYS A 100 -20.05 -19.02 9.51
N GLY A 101 -20.14 -18.67 10.76
CA GLY A 101 -20.64 -17.37 11.21
C GLY A 101 -22.09 -17.07 10.76
N LYS A 102 -22.62 -15.92 11.22
CA LYS A 102 -23.96 -15.45 10.82
C LYS A 102 -23.91 -14.33 9.79
N SER A 103 -22.92 -13.45 9.87
CA SER A 103 -22.80 -12.30 8.95
C SER A 103 -21.34 -11.80 8.91
N PRO A 104 -20.66 -11.88 7.77
CA PRO A 104 -21.06 -12.65 6.59
C PRO A 104 -21.07 -14.16 6.86
N SER A 105 -21.92 -14.91 6.15
CA SER A 105 -21.93 -16.36 6.24
C SER A 105 -20.84 -16.95 5.38
N LEU A 106 -20.05 -17.89 5.97
CA LEU A 106 -19.01 -18.65 5.27
C LEU A 106 -19.47 -20.11 5.14
N ASP A 107 -20.43 -20.37 4.25
CA ASP A 107 -21.06 -21.68 4.11
C ASP A 107 -20.07 -22.82 3.83
N GLN A 108 -18.95 -22.52 3.17
CA GLN A 108 -17.87 -23.48 2.95
C GLN A 108 -17.26 -24.04 4.26
N TYR A 109 -17.43 -23.34 5.39
CA TYR A 109 -16.93 -23.74 6.71
C TYR A 109 -18.06 -24.23 7.62
N ALA A 110 -19.18 -24.70 7.07
CA ALA A 110 -20.33 -25.17 7.83
C ALA A 110 -20.05 -26.47 8.60
N THR A 111 -19.20 -27.34 8.05
CA THR A 111 -18.87 -28.66 8.61
C THR A 111 -17.50 -28.70 9.29
N TYR A 112 -16.52 -28.12 8.63
CA TYR A 112 -15.15 -28.02 9.14
C TYR A 112 -14.70 -26.56 9.12
N PRO A 113 -13.90 -26.10 10.11
CA PRO A 113 -13.33 -24.76 10.10
C PRO A 113 -12.36 -24.60 8.91
N GLY A 114 -12.28 -23.38 8.37
CA GLY A 114 -11.18 -22.94 7.53
C GLY A 114 -10.08 -22.29 8.36
N GLU A 115 -9.06 -21.83 7.70
CA GLU A 115 -7.98 -21.07 8.32
C GLU A 115 -7.86 -19.70 7.62
N TYR A 116 -7.56 -18.67 8.41
CA TYR A 116 -7.15 -17.36 7.92
C TYR A 116 -5.75 -17.06 8.41
N GLU A 117 -4.84 -16.86 7.50
CA GLU A 117 -3.43 -16.60 7.77
C GLU A 117 -3.03 -15.21 7.31
N TYR A 118 -2.29 -14.48 8.14
CA TYR A 118 -1.73 -13.18 7.80
C TYR A 118 -0.47 -12.90 8.61
N LYS A 119 0.31 -11.91 8.17
CA LYS A 119 1.51 -11.46 8.87
C LYS A 119 1.14 -10.71 10.14
N TYR A 120 1.64 -11.16 11.29
CA TYR A 120 1.36 -10.54 12.57
C TYR A 120 2.59 -10.57 13.48
N PRO A 121 3.26 -9.43 13.69
CA PRO A 121 4.40 -9.36 14.57
C PRO A 121 3.93 -9.23 16.02
N MET A 122 4.21 -10.23 16.85
CA MET A 122 4.04 -10.10 18.29
C MET A 122 5.16 -9.22 18.88
N PRO A 123 4.94 -8.58 20.05
CA PRO A 123 5.99 -7.80 20.72
C PRO A 123 7.29 -8.60 20.88
N GLY A 124 8.42 -7.97 20.48
CA GLY A 124 9.75 -8.57 20.52
C GLY A 124 10.12 -9.45 19.32
N ILE A 125 9.29 -9.48 18.28
CA ILE A 125 9.56 -10.19 17.01
C ILE A 125 9.76 -9.17 15.89
N ASP A 126 10.40 -9.59 14.79
CA ASP A 126 10.67 -8.74 13.64
C ASP A 126 9.41 -8.09 13.06
N ASN A 127 9.46 -6.77 12.90
CA ASN A 127 8.49 -5.99 12.14
C ASN A 127 8.85 -5.94 10.65
N SER A 128 7.91 -5.43 9.84
CA SER A 128 8.19 -5.10 8.45
C SER A 128 9.32 -4.09 8.34
N LYS A 129 10.24 -4.31 7.40
CA LYS A 129 11.24 -3.30 7.03
C LYS A 129 10.60 -2.31 6.06
N VAL A 130 10.67 -1.03 6.41
CA VAL A 130 9.97 0.03 5.67
C VAL A 130 10.93 0.96 4.93
N SER A 131 10.49 1.47 3.80
CA SER A 131 11.23 2.47 3.04
C SER A 131 10.28 3.37 2.24
N VAL A 132 10.68 4.63 2.04
CA VAL A 132 9.95 5.58 1.19
C VAL A 132 10.58 5.62 -0.19
N HIS A 133 9.72 5.61 -1.18
CA HIS A 133 10.09 5.73 -2.59
C HIS A 133 9.31 6.85 -3.26
N THR A 134 9.91 7.47 -4.26
CA THR A 134 9.24 8.42 -5.15
C THR A 134 9.30 7.90 -6.58
N PHE A 135 8.20 8.07 -7.31
CA PHE A 135 8.07 7.71 -8.71
C PHE A 135 7.75 8.96 -9.54
N ASP A 136 8.59 9.28 -10.51
CA ASP A 136 8.34 10.35 -11.48
C ASP A 136 7.50 9.79 -12.65
N ILE A 137 6.30 10.35 -12.82
CA ILE A 137 5.30 9.84 -13.78
C ILE A 137 5.73 10.02 -15.23
N LYS A 138 6.52 11.06 -15.52
CA LYS A 138 6.99 11.36 -16.88
C LYS A 138 8.17 10.48 -17.28
N SER A 139 9.19 10.44 -16.45
CA SER A 139 10.41 9.65 -16.72
C SER A 139 10.26 8.19 -16.40
N LYS A 140 9.22 7.80 -15.61
CA LYS A 140 8.99 6.44 -15.08
C LYS A 140 10.15 5.93 -14.20
N VAL A 141 10.83 6.83 -13.51
CA VAL A 141 11.96 6.51 -12.64
C VAL A 141 11.48 6.45 -11.20
N THR A 142 11.77 5.34 -10.52
CA THR A 142 11.61 5.19 -9.07
C THR A 142 12.93 5.48 -8.37
N ARG A 143 12.87 6.19 -7.25
CA ARG A 143 14.02 6.45 -6.36
C ARG A 143 13.65 6.12 -4.93
N LYS A 144 14.50 5.37 -4.24
CA LYS A 144 14.41 5.19 -2.79
C LYS A 144 14.93 6.46 -2.12
N MET A 145 14.20 6.94 -1.11
CA MET A 145 14.63 8.06 -0.27
C MET A 145 15.64 7.57 0.75
N ASP A 146 16.69 8.36 0.98
CA ASP A 146 17.61 8.16 2.07
C ASP A 146 17.07 8.85 3.32
N LEU A 147 16.77 8.09 4.36
CA LEU A 147 16.15 8.58 5.58
C LEU A 147 17.02 8.25 6.78
N PRO A 148 17.14 9.16 7.78
CA PRO A 148 17.79 8.89 9.05
C PRO A 148 16.86 8.02 9.93
N LEU A 149 16.66 6.79 9.52
CA LEU A 149 15.77 5.83 10.16
C LEU A 149 16.57 4.59 10.55
N ASP A 150 16.41 4.15 11.80
CA ASP A 150 16.97 2.90 12.28
C ASP A 150 16.34 1.70 11.56
N GLU A 151 17.03 0.56 11.57
CA GLU A 151 16.58 -0.63 10.85
C GLU A 151 15.19 -1.10 11.29
N ASP A 152 14.83 -0.87 12.57
CA ASP A 152 13.54 -1.22 13.16
C ASP A 152 12.61 -0.01 13.34
N GLY A 153 12.96 1.13 12.75
CA GLY A 153 12.16 2.35 12.84
C GLY A 153 10.88 2.31 12.01
N TYR A 154 9.96 3.20 12.34
CA TYR A 154 8.63 3.29 11.72
C TYR A 154 8.49 4.56 10.87
N ILE A 155 7.63 4.50 9.86
CA ILE A 155 7.24 5.64 9.01
C ILE A 155 5.71 5.82 9.09
N PRO A 156 5.18 6.42 10.18
CA PRO A 156 3.73 6.53 10.40
C PRO A 156 2.99 7.36 9.36
N ARG A 157 3.65 8.31 8.70
CA ARG A 157 3.01 9.19 7.72
C ARG A 157 3.99 9.66 6.66
N ILE A 158 3.49 9.78 5.45
CA ILE A 158 4.07 10.58 4.39
C ILE A 158 3.00 11.51 3.82
N LYS A 159 3.39 12.72 3.42
CA LYS A 159 2.48 13.67 2.78
C LYS A 159 3.28 14.66 1.93
N PHE A 160 2.93 14.79 0.66
CA PHE A 160 3.43 15.92 -0.11
C PHE A 160 2.91 17.24 0.46
N THR A 161 3.77 18.24 0.49
CA THR A 161 3.40 19.60 0.87
C THR A 161 2.79 20.34 -0.34
N ASN A 162 2.43 21.61 -0.16
CA ASN A 162 2.03 22.45 -1.29
C ASN A 162 3.21 22.81 -2.21
N ASP A 163 4.44 22.65 -1.76
CA ASP A 163 5.63 22.65 -2.62
C ASP A 163 5.77 21.29 -3.28
N GLU A 164 5.69 21.23 -4.59
CA GLU A 164 5.76 20.02 -5.39
C GLU A 164 7.08 19.22 -5.20
N ASN A 165 8.13 19.87 -4.70
CA ASN A 165 9.44 19.25 -4.45
C ASN A 165 9.67 18.82 -3.00
N ALA A 166 8.69 19.04 -2.11
CA ALA A 166 8.84 18.78 -0.69
C ALA A 166 7.86 17.71 -0.19
N LEU A 167 8.40 16.58 0.24
CA LEU A 167 7.68 15.48 0.89
C LEU A 167 7.93 15.53 2.40
N ALA A 168 6.88 15.67 3.20
CA ALA A 168 6.95 15.49 4.64
C ALA A 168 6.90 14.01 4.98
N ILE A 169 7.84 13.53 5.79
CA ILE A 169 7.95 12.16 6.26
C ILE A 169 8.05 12.19 7.78
N MET A 170 7.16 11.50 8.45
CA MET A 170 7.23 11.29 9.90
C MET A 170 7.95 9.97 10.16
N THR A 171 8.94 10.00 11.05
CA THR A 171 9.68 8.80 11.48
C THR A 171 9.60 8.63 12.99
N LEU A 172 9.64 7.38 13.45
CA LEU A 172 9.78 6.98 14.85
C LEU A 172 10.89 5.93 14.93
N ASN A 173 11.79 6.09 15.88
CA ASN A 173 12.85 5.13 16.23
C ASN A 173 12.60 4.56 17.61
#